data_da26ba741bded1f726a3dfa8b1b65cdb
#
_entry.id   da26ba741bded1f726a3dfa8b1b65cdb
#
_cell.length_a   1.000
_cell.length_b   1.000
_cell.length_c   1.000
_cell.angle_alpha   90.00
_cell.angle_beta   90.00
_cell.angle_gamma   90.00
#
_symmetry.space_group_name_H-M   'P 1'
#
loop_
_entity.id
_entity.type
_entity.pdbx_description
1 polymer ?
#
loop_
_entity_poly.entity_id
_entity_poly.type
_entity_poly.pdbx_seq_one_letter_code
_entity_poly.pdbx_strand_id
1 'polypeptide(L)'
;MAGNDNFDQILSTTLKNYIPKLTDNIFSARPLFYALTNGQTIRRISGGAKIVVPLIYGTNSTAASYSGSDTISTTAQTGISAAEYDWKQYAVTITINGIEEAKNNGEAEIIDLLEGKIMQAEETVIENMNTMFWGDGTGNSSKDWIGLDLIVTKPNTALGGIDPTDTGNSWWASTETDEGGALALATMANVYNTVSVGNDQPTILIGTQAVYESYEALLQPQLRYSDAGTADAGFQNLLY
;
A
#
# COMPACT_ATOMS: atom_id res chain seq x y z
N MET A 1 -18.16 18.57 -6.21
CA MET A 1 -17.98 19.69 -5.24
C MET A 1 -18.25 20.97 -5.99
N ALA A 2 -19.23 21.75 -5.55
CA ALA A 2 -19.40 23.09 -6.09
C ALA A 2 -18.32 23.97 -5.48
N GLY A 3 -17.40 24.46 -6.29
CA GLY A 3 -16.49 25.52 -5.90
C GLY A 3 -17.27 26.82 -5.64
N ASN A 4 -16.60 27.83 -5.16
CA ASN A 4 -17.20 29.14 -5.01
C ASN A 4 -17.45 29.72 -6.41
N ASP A 5 -18.72 29.94 -6.78
CA ASP A 5 -19.15 30.41 -8.10
C ASP A 5 -18.52 31.76 -8.51
N ASN A 6 -17.92 32.47 -7.57
CA ASN A 6 -17.21 33.73 -7.83
C ASN A 6 -15.73 33.57 -8.09
N PHE A 7 -15.21 32.34 -8.09
CA PHE A 7 -13.79 32.04 -8.31
C PHE A 7 -13.61 31.08 -9.50
N ASP A 8 -13.39 31.64 -10.65
CA ASP A 8 -12.82 30.94 -11.80
C ASP A 8 -11.31 30.75 -11.57
N GLN A 9 -10.71 29.72 -12.17
CA GLN A 9 -9.27 29.42 -12.06
C GLN A 9 -8.39 30.64 -12.38
N ILE A 10 -8.82 31.46 -13.30
CA ILE A 10 -8.18 32.71 -13.69
C ILE A 10 -8.31 33.79 -12.61
N LEU A 11 -9.47 33.88 -12.00
CA LEU A 11 -9.74 34.90 -10.98
C LEU A 11 -8.93 34.65 -9.70
N SER A 12 -8.68 33.39 -9.35
CA SER A 12 -7.86 33.01 -8.20
C SER A 12 -6.37 33.33 -8.36
N THR A 13 -5.92 33.45 -9.60
CA THR A 13 -4.50 33.76 -9.92
C THR A 13 -4.24 35.26 -10.15
N THR A 14 -5.30 36.07 -10.37
CA THR A 14 -5.21 37.51 -10.70
C THR A 14 -5.66 38.46 -9.62
N LEU A 15 -6.07 37.98 -8.43
CA LEU A 15 -6.66 38.81 -7.40
C LEU A 15 -5.64 39.50 -6.48
N LYS A 16 -5.99 40.72 -6.12
CA LYS A 16 -5.25 41.59 -5.19
C LYS A 16 -5.05 40.92 -3.83
N ASN A 17 -3.84 40.91 -3.28
CA ASN A 17 -3.46 40.39 -1.97
C ASN A 17 -3.54 38.86 -1.84
N TYR A 18 -3.23 38.15 -2.89
CA TYR A 18 -3.13 36.69 -2.85
C TYR A 18 -1.83 36.23 -2.15
N ILE A 19 -1.93 35.23 -1.31
CA ILE A 19 -0.75 34.56 -0.74
C ILE A 19 -0.18 33.70 -1.87
N PRO A 20 1.07 33.92 -2.32
CA PRO A 20 1.64 33.20 -3.46
C PRO A 20 2.06 31.78 -3.06
N LYS A 21 1.12 31.02 -2.49
CA LYS A 21 1.30 29.63 -2.12
C LYS A 21 -0.03 28.91 -2.28
N LEU A 22 -0.04 27.90 -3.15
CA LEU A 22 -1.13 26.95 -3.22
C LEU A 22 -1.20 26.14 -1.92
N THR A 23 -2.37 26.11 -1.30
CA THR A 23 -2.62 25.28 -0.13
C THR A 23 -3.34 24.04 -0.59
N ASP A 24 -2.72 22.89 -0.38
CA ASP A 24 -3.33 21.60 -0.62
C ASP A 24 -4.26 21.22 0.55
N ASN A 25 -5.56 21.09 0.25
CA ASN A 25 -6.58 20.60 1.19
C ASN A 25 -7.36 19.41 0.62
N ILE A 26 -6.94 18.88 -0.53
CA ILE A 26 -7.71 17.88 -1.29
C ILE A 26 -7.11 16.48 -1.09
N PHE A 27 -5.79 16.40 -0.97
CA PHE A 27 -5.07 15.14 -0.97
C PHE A 27 -4.90 14.58 0.44
N SER A 28 -5.15 13.29 0.57
CA SER A 28 -5.09 12.60 1.86
C SER A 28 -3.67 12.20 2.24
N ALA A 29 -3.45 11.95 3.54
CA ALA A 29 -2.21 11.34 4.00
C ALA A 29 -2.03 9.94 3.37
N ARG A 30 -0.82 9.63 2.90
CA ARG A 30 -0.49 8.42 2.12
C ARG A 30 0.58 7.58 2.83
N PRO A 31 0.29 7.03 4.02
CA PRO A 31 1.31 6.34 4.82
C PRO A 31 1.86 5.10 4.13
N LEU A 32 1.02 4.33 3.42
CA LEU A 32 1.46 3.14 2.69
C LEU A 32 2.38 3.51 1.52
N PHE A 33 1.96 4.48 0.70
CA PHE A 33 2.77 4.94 -0.43
C PHE A 33 4.13 5.45 0.02
N TYR A 34 4.16 6.22 1.11
CA TYR A 34 5.39 6.71 1.71
C TYR A 34 6.28 5.58 2.24
N ALA A 35 5.70 4.60 2.93
CA ALA A 35 6.45 3.45 3.45
C ALA A 35 7.07 2.60 2.32
N LEU A 36 6.32 2.36 1.23
CA LEU A 36 6.80 1.61 0.09
C LEU A 36 7.89 2.36 -0.69
N THR A 37 7.74 3.66 -0.88
CA THR A 37 8.72 4.46 -1.63
C THR A 37 10.03 4.68 -0.86
N ASN A 38 9.97 4.86 0.45
CA ASN A 38 11.14 5.07 1.28
C ASN A 38 11.79 3.78 1.78
N GLY A 39 11.06 2.66 1.81
CA GLY A 39 11.53 1.37 2.30
C GLY A 39 12.47 0.61 1.37
N GLN A 40 12.93 1.19 0.26
CA GLN A 40 13.74 0.51 -0.78
C GLN A 40 13.06 -0.74 -1.37
N THR A 41 11.74 -0.85 -1.24
CA THR A 41 10.96 -1.98 -1.76
C THR A 41 10.68 -1.86 -3.26
N ILE A 42 10.90 -0.68 -3.85
CA ILE A 42 10.69 -0.44 -5.27
C ILE A 42 11.87 -0.99 -6.08
N ARG A 43 11.59 -1.97 -6.91
CA ARG A 43 12.55 -2.50 -7.87
C ARG A 43 12.32 -1.90 -9.26
N ARG A 44 13.34 -1.27 -9.82
CA ARG A 44 13.31 -0.79 -11.20
C ARG A 44 13.71 -1.92 -12.15
N ILE A 45 12.87 -2.18 -13.14
CA ILE A 45 13.06 -3.22 -14.15
C ILE A 45 13.09 -2.54 -15.51
N SER A 46 14.03 -2.93 -16.38
CA SER A 46 14.13 -2.42 -17.75
C SER A 46 13.89 -3.52 -18.75
N GLY A 47 12.86 -3.36 -19.60
CA GLY A 47 12.58 -4.25 -20.73
C GLY A 47 11.93 -5.59 -20.34
N GLY A 48 11.65 -6.39 -21.35
CA GLY A 48 10.97 -7.68 -21.25
C GLY A 48 9.49 -7.62 -21.66
N ALA A 49 8.98 -8.70 -22.23
CA ALA A 49 7.58 -8.80 -22.63
C ALA A 49 6.64 -8.82 -21.42
N LYS A 50 7.06 -9.45 -20.33
CA LYS A 50 6.37 -9.53 -19.05
C LYS A 50 7.35 -9.36 -17.90
N ILE A 51 6.83 -9.04 -16.73
CA ILE A 51 7.59 -9.05 -15.48
C ILE A 51 7.49 -10.45 -14.89
N VAL A 52 8.61 -11.15 -14.79
CA VAL A 52 8.68 -12.53 -14.29
C VAL A 52 9.38 -12.53 -12.94
N VAL A 53 8.71 -13.09 -11.93
CA VAL A 53 9.23 -13.24 -10.58
C VAL A 53 9.44 -14.72 -10.31
N PRO A 54 10.70 -15.23 -10.29
CA PRO A 54 10.97 -16.64 -9.99
C PRO A 54 10.64 -16.96 -8.53
N LEU A 55 10.04 -18.13 -8.31
CA LEU A 55 9.56 -18.60 -7.02
C LEU A 55 10.09 -20.00 -6.74
N ILE A 56 10.50 -20.25 -5.50
CA ILE A 56 10.81 -21.59 -4.99
C ILE A 56 9.69 -21.95 -4.00
N TYR A 57 8.95 -23.01 -4.33
CA TYR A 57 7.79 -23.42 -3.53
C TYR A 57 7.90 -24.83 -2.94
N GLY A 58 8.82 -25.64 -3.45
CA GLY A 58 8.95 -27.03 -3.03
C GLY A 58 10.34 -27.35 -2.47
N THR A 59 10.36 -28.28 -1.55
CA THR A 59 11.60 -28.89 -1.05
C THR A 59 11.98 -30.10 -1.93
N ASN A 60 13.27 -30.41 -1.99
CA ASN A 60 13.74 -31.61 -2.70
C ASN A 60 13.47 -32.87 -1.86
N SER A 61 12.55 -33.72 -2.32
CA SER A 61 12.15 -34.95 -1.63
C SER A 61 13.18 -36.10 -1.74
N THR A 62 14.25 -35.92 -2.52
CA THR A 62 15.34 -36.94 -2.63
C THR A 62 16.39 -36.78 -1.54
N ALA A 63 16.29 -35.71 -0.73
CA ALA A 63 17.22 -35.49 0.38
C ALA A 63 16.99 -36.55 1.47
N ALA A 64 17.97 -37.44 1.67
CA ALA A 64 17.92 -38.47 2.68
C ALA A 64 19.34 -38.80 3.19
N SER A 65 19.41 -39.23 4.44
CA SER A 65 20.65 -39.84 4.97
C SER A 65 20.83 -41.23 4.35
N TYR A 66 22.06 -41.60 4.02
CA TYR A 66 22.36 -42.90 3.43
C TYR A 66 23.52 -43.60 4.17
N SER A 67 23.58 -44.93 4.06
CA SER A 67 24.63 -45.75 4.61
C SER A 67 25.20 -46.63 3.50
N GLY A 68 26.49 -46.59 3.31
CA GLY A 68 27.33 -47.38 2.42
C GLY A 68 26.73 -47.93 1.11
N SER A 69 25.80 -48.85 1.21
CA SER A 69 25.22 -49.59 0.05
C SER A 69 23.80 -49.14 -0.33
N ASP A 70 23.30 -48.09 0.27
CA ASP A 70 21.95 -47.62 -0.01
C ASP A 70 21.84 -47.01 -1.42
N THR A 71 20.69 -47.20 -2.06
CA THR A 71 20.39 -46.58 -3.35
C THR A 71 19.89 -45.17 -3.16
N ILE A 72 20.60 -44.19 -3.72
CA ILE A 72 20.20 -42.79 -3.69
C ILE A 72 19.14 -42.55 -4.78
N SER A 73 18.04 -41.87 -4.43
CA SER A 73 17.00 -41.48 -5.39
C SER A 73 17.53 -40.38 -6.32
N THR A 74 17.41 -40.62 -7.63
CA THR A 74 17.77 -39.66 -8.69
C THR A 74 16.51 -39.09 -9.40
N THR A 75 15.34 -39.18 -8.78
CA THR A 75 14.07 -38.69 -9.35
C THR A 75 14.14 -37.20 -9.56
N ALA A 76 13.74 -36.74 -10.75
CA ALA A 76 13.66 -35.32 -11.05
C ALA A 76 12.65 -34.63 -10.13
N GLN A 77 12.99 -33.45 -9.63
CA GLN A 77 12.18 -32.68 -8.70
C GLN A 77 11.65 -31.41 -9.36
N THR A 78 10.43 -31.06 -9.01
CA THR A 78 9.80 -29.79 -9.40
C THR A 78 9.56 -28.96 -8.13
N GLY A 79 10.19 -27.84 -8.01
CA GLY A 79 10.05 -26.99 -6.82
C GLY A 79 10.28 -25.51 -7.14
N ILE A 80 10.41 -25.21 -8.44
CA ILE A 80 10.62 -23.85 -8.94
C ILE A 80 9.49 -23.50 -9.91
N SER A 81 8.93 -22.32 -9.76
CA SER A 81 7.93 -21.74 -10.64
C SER A 81 8.22 -20.25 -10.86
N ALA A 82 7.36 -19.56 -11.57
CA ALA A 82 7.46 -18.13 -11.74
C ALA A 82 6.07 -17.50 -11.78
N ALA A 83 5.92 -16.35 -11.13
CA ALA A 83 4.75 -15.49 -11.30
C ALA A 83 5.02 -14.49 -12.42
N GLU A 84 4.04 -14.28 -13.30
CA GLU A 84 4.13 -13.39 -14.45
C GLU A 84 3.14 -12.25 -14.34
N TYR A 85 3.61 -11.03 -14.59
CA TYR A 85 2.79 -9.82 -14.56
C TYR A 85 2.94 -9.03 -15.85
N ASP A 86 1.83 -8.48 -16.32
CA ASP A 86 1.81 -7.61 -17.50
C ASP A 86 2.18 -6.17 -17.13
N TRP A 87 2.81 -5.47 -18.07
CA TRP A 87 3.10 -4.05 -17.93
C TRP A 87 1.82 -3.22 -17.95
N LYS A 88 1.75 -2.27 -17.03
CA LYS A 88 0.68 -1.28 -16.94
C LYS A 88 1.23 0.12 -17.18
N GLN A 89 0.41 0.99 -17.74
CA GLN A 89 0.79 2.37 -18.06
C GLN A 89 -0.19 3.32 -17.39
N TYR A 90 0.35 4.41 -16.88
CA TYR A 90 -0.44 5.48 -16.30
C TYR A 90 0.02 6.82 -16.89
N ALA A 91 -0.92 7.72 -17.20
CA ALA A 91 -0.63 9.03 -17.75
C ALA A 91 -1.59 10.08 -17.17
N VAL A 92 -1.09 11.28 -16.96
CA VAL A 92 -1.86 12.47 -16.69
C VAL A 92 -1.57 13.50 -17.77
N THR A 93 -2.59 14.20 -18.24
CA THR A 93 -2.45 15.24 -19.25
C THR A 93 -2.69 16.60 -18.61
N ILE A 94 -1.83 17.56 -18.97
CA ILE A 94 -1.97 18.96 -18.57
C ILE A 94 -2.37 19.74 -19.80
N THR A 95 -3.50 20.46 -19.73
CA THR A 95 -3.97 21.30 -20.81
C THR A 95 -4.17 22.72 -20.30
N ILE A 96 -3.72 23.70 -21.08
CA ILE A 96 -3.91 25.12 -20.85
C ILE A 96 -4.62 25.68 -22.07
N ASN A 97 -5.71 26.40 -21.85
CA ASN A 97 -6.40 27.08 -22.93
C ASN A 97 -5.65 28.40 -23.25
N GLY A 98 -5.46 28.74 -24.54
CA GLY A 98 -4.76 29.96 -24.94
C GLY A 98 -5.42 31.26 -24.42
N ILE A 99 -6.71 31.25 -24.10
CA ILE A 99 -7.39 32.39 -23.45
C ILE A 99 -6.95 32.49 -21.98
N GLU A 100 -6.77 31.36 -21.28
CA GLU A 100 -6.29 31.31 -19.89
C GLU A 100 -4.85 31.86 -19.84
N GLU A 101 -4.00 31.41 -20.74
CA GLU A 101 -2.61 31.87 -20.85
C GLU A 101 -2.54 33.38 -21.16
N ALA A 102 -3.36 33.87 -22.10
CA ALA A 102 -3.38 35.29 -22.46
C ALA A 102 -3.89 36.22 -21.32
N LYS A 103 -4.76 35.71 -20.46
CA LYS A 103 -5.30 36.47 -19.32
C LYS A 103 -4.34 36.45 -18.11
N ASN A 104 -3.56 35.40 -17.95
CA ASN A 104 -2.60 35.24 -16.85
C ASN A 104 -1.17 35.56 -17.37
N ASN A 105 -0.97 36.77 -17.84
CA ASN A 105 0.32 37.22 -18.40
C ASN A 105 0.66 38.64 -17.95
N GLY A 106 1.93 38.93 -17.74
CA GLY A 106 2.47 40.24 -17.41
C GLY A 106 2.26 40.66 -15.96
N GLU A 107 2.02 41.96 -15.72
CA GLU A 107 1.88 42.51 -14.34
C GLU A 107 0.65 41.97 -13.57
N ALA A 108 -0.27 41.30 -14.25
CA ALA A 108 -1.45 40.69 -13.65
C ALA A 108 -1.22 39.24 -13.20
N GLU A 109 -0.09 38.65 -13.56
CA GLU A 109 0.28 37.32 -13.17
C GLU A 109 0.68 37.27 -11.69
N ILE A 110 -0.04 36.48 -10.89
CA ILE A 110 0.25 36.29 -9.47
C ILE A 110 0.93 34.94 -9.22
N ILE A 111 0.50 33.92 -9.98
CA ILE A 111 1.06 32.56 -9.92
C ILE A 111 1.28 32.09 -11.34
N ASP A 112 2.39 31.39 -11.58
CA ASP A 112 2.59 30.67 -12.81
C ASP A 112 1.52 29.57 -12.93
N LEU A 113 0.57 29.76 -13.86
CA LEU A 113 -0.53 28.84 -14.09
C LEU A 113 -0.02 27.46 -14.51
N LEU A 114 1.07 27.41 -15.29
CA LEU A 114 1.68 26.16 -15.71
C LEU A 114 2.27 25.39 -14.51
N GLU A 115 3.02 26.09 -13.66
CA GLU A 115 3.60 25.48 -12.43
C GLU A 115 2.48 24.96 -11.51
N GLY A 116 1.41 25.72 -11.32
CA GLY A 116 0.26 25.29 -10.53
C GLY A 116 -0.44 24.05 -11.10
N LYS A 117 -0.61 23.96 -12.42
CA LYS A 117 -1.19 22.79 -13.08
C LYS A 117 -0.26 21.58 -13.05
N ILE A 118 1.05 21.77 -13.13
CA ILE A 118 2.04 20.70 -12.99
C ILE A 118 1.99 20.12 -11.56
N MET A 119 2.01 20.98 -10.54
CA MET A 119 1.90 20.56 -9.14
C MET A 119 0.60 19.79 -8.88
N GLN A 120 -0.54 20.27 -9.39
CA GLN A 120 -1.81 19.57 -9.30
C GLN A 120 -1.75 18.19 -9.97
N ALA A 121 -1.13 18.10 -11.15
CA ALA A 121 -1.00 16.85 -11.87
C ALA A 121 -0.11 15.84 -11.12
N GLU A 122 1.02 16.27 -10.57
CA GLU A 122 1.92 15.45 -9.76
C GLU A 122 1.20 14.87 -8.54
N GLU A 123 0.52 15.71 -7.77
CA GLU A 123 -0.25 15.29 -6.60
C GLU A 123 -1.38 14.33 -6.99
N THR A 124 -2.08 14.60 -8.11
CA THR A 124 -3.13 13.71 -8.62
C THR A 124 -2.57 12.34 -8.99
N VAL A 125 -1.39 12.27 -9.62
CA VAL A 125 -0.74 11.00 -9.95
C VAL A 125 -0.46 10.20 -8.68
N ILE A 126 0.12 10.83 -7.67
CA ILE A 126 0.48 10.18 -6.41
C ILE A 126 -0.77 9.69 -5.67
N GLU A 127 -1.86 10.48 -5.64
CA GLU A 127 -3.11 10.08 -5.01
C GLU A 127 -3.77 8.90 -5.73
N ASN A 128 -3.81 8.94 -7.06
CA ASN A 128 -4.33 7.83 -7.84
C ASN A 128 -3.47 6.57 -7.71
N MET A 129 -2.15 6.71 -7.66
CA MET A 129 -1.26 5.60 -7.36
C MET A 129 -1.56 5.00 -5.98
N ASN A 130 -1.71 5.84 -4.96
CA ASN A 130 -2.10 5.39 -3.63
C ASN A 130 -3.43 4.63 -3.64
N THR A 131 -4.44 5.14 -4.35
CA THR A 131 -5.74 4.47 -4.50
C THR A 131 -5.61 3.12 -5.21
N MET A 132 -4.83 3.05 -6.28
CA MET A 132 -4.60 1.79 -7.02
C MET A 132 -3.83 0.75 -6.18
N PHE A 133 -2.99 1.15 -5.23
CA PHE A 133 -2.35 0.21 -4.30
C PHE A 133 -3.36 -0.54 -3.42
N TRP A 134 -4.51 0.08 -3.14
CA TRP A 134 -5.58 -0.55 -2.37
C TRP A 134 -6.59 -1.31 -3.24
N GLY A 135 -6.50 -1.19 -4.56
CA GLY A 135 -7.42 -1.82 -5.51
C GLY A 135 -7.06 -3.26 -5.84
N ASP A 136 -7.92 -3.89 -6.62
CA ASP A 136 -7.76 -5.27 -7.12
C ASP A 136 -7.25 -5.35 -8.58
N GLY A 137 -7.00 -4.22 -9.22
CA GLY A 137 -6.56 -4.16 -10.61
C GLY A 137 -7.68 -4.25 -11.65
N THR A 138 -8.94 -4.36 -11.24
CA THR A 138 -10.09 -4.40 -12.17
C THR A 138 -10.55 -3.01 -12.61
N GLY A 139 -10.12 -1.96 -11.94
CA GLY A 139 -10.44 -0.58 -12.24
C GLY A 139 -10.05 -0.18 -13.67
N ASN A 140 -10.73 0.85 -14.18
CA ASN A 140 -10.52 1.40 -15.51
C ASN A 140 -10.49 0.32 -16.63
N SER A 141 -11.45 -0.59 -16.59
CA SER A 141 -11.54 -1.74 -17.51
C SER A 141 -10.30 -2.66 -17.47
N SER A 142 -9.85 -3.00 -16.26
CA SER A 142 -8.68 -3.84 -15.98
C SER A 142 -7.35 -3.26 -16.47
N LYS A 143 -7.26 -1.93 -16.60
CA LYS A 143 -6.02 -1.24 -16.95
C LYS A 143 -5.21 -0.84 -15.73
N ASP A 144 -5.83 -0.76 -14.55
CA ASP A 144 -5.15 -0.48 -13.30
C ASP A 144 -4.20 -1.62 -12.94
N TRP A 145 -3.18 -1.33 -12.15
CA TRP A 145 -2.28 -2.38 -11.66
C TRP A 145 -2.90 -3.17 -10.51
N ILE A 146 -2.39 -4.34 -10.27
CA ILE A 146 -2.78 -5.21 -9.16
C ILE A 146 -2.31 -4.58 -7.85
N GLY A 147 -3.24 -4.36 -6.94
CA GLY A 147 -2.99 -3.80 -5.62
C GLY A 147 -3.23 -4.82 -4.50
N LEU A 148 -3.22 -4.33 -3.27
CA LEU A 148 -3.30 -5.16 -2.06
C LEU A 148 -4.63 -5.89 -1.92
N ASP A 149 -5.74 -5.36 -2.47
CA ASP A 149 -7.02 -6.05 -2.40
C ASP A 149 -6.95 -7.42 -3.08
N LEU A 150 -6.34 -7.53 -4.25
CA LEU A 150 -6.16 -8.83 -4.89
C LEU A 150 -5.13 -9.71 -4.17
N ILE A 151 -4.03 -9.10 -3.70
CA ILE A 151 -2.90 -9.84 -3.15
C ILE A 151 -3.23 -10.41 -1.76
N VAL A 152 -3.98 -9.67 -0.93
CA VAL A 152 -4.18 -9.97 0.50
C VAL A 152 -5.58 -10.48 0.79
N THR A 153 -6.63 -9.82 0.26
CA THR A 153 -8.02 -10.08 0.66
C THR A 153 -8.72 -11.13 -0.20
N LYS A 154 -8.08 -11.63 -1.24
CA LYS A 154 -8.66 -12.62 -2.17
C LYS A 154 -7.80 -13.89 -2.26
N PRO A 155 -7.75 -14.70 -1.19
CA PRO A 155 -6.83 -15.85 -1.08
C PRO A 155 -7.05 -16.91 -2.16
N ASN A 156 -8.24 -16.99 -2.74
CA ASN A 156 -8.61 -17.99 -3.74
C ASN A 156 -8.62 -17.44 -5.17
N THR A 157 -7.98 -16.30 -5.41
CA THR A 157 -7.94 -15.69 -6.75
C THR A 157 -6.55 -15.85 -7.37
N ALA A 158 -6.53 -16.20 -8.65
CA ALA A 158 -5.29 -16.35 -9.40
C ALA A 158 -4.49 -15.03 -9.42
N LEU A 159 -3.20 -15.13 -9.08
CA LEU A 159 -2.27 -14.01 -9.07
C LEU A 159 -0.98 -14.40 -9.79
N GLY A 160 -0.53 -13.56 -10.73
CA GLY A 160 0.69 -13.82 -11.47
C GLY A 160 0.66 -15.10 -12.32
N GLY A 161 -0.52 -15.52 -12.78
CA GLY A 161 -0.71 -16.74 -13.56
C GLY A 161 -0.74 -18.03 -12.73
N ILE A 162 -0.69 -17.94 -11.38
CA ILE A 162 -0.80 -19.08 -10.46
C ILE A 162 -2.15 -19.00 -9.77
N ASP A 163 -2.95 -20.05 -9.90
CA ASP A 163 -4.24 -20.20 -9.22
C ASP A 163 -4.04 -21.01 -7.93
N PRO A 164 -4.26 -20.42 -6.74
CA PRO A 164 -4.11 -21.10 -5.46
C PRO A 164 -5.13 -22.20 -5.23
N THR A 165 -6.25 -22.22 -5.98
CA THR A 165 -7.27 -23.28 -5.89
C THR A 165 -6.89 -24.56 -6.63
N ASP A 166 -5.91 -24.48 -7.52
CA ASP A 166 -5.39 -25.65 -8.21
C ASP A 166 -4.62 -26.58 -7.27
N THR A 167 -4.70 -27.88 -7.53
CA THR A 167 -4.03 -28.89 -6.74
C THR A 167 -2.51 -28.64 -6.69
N GLY A 168 -1.97 -28.45 -5.49
CA GLY A 168 -0.55 -28.20 -5.26
C GLY A 168 -0.14 -26.72 -5.23
N ASN A 169 -1.06 -25.79 -5.46
CA ASN A 169 -0.79 -24.36 -5.46
C ASN A 169 -1.27 -23.61 -4.19
N SER A 170 -1.78 -24.33 -3.20
CA SER A 170 -2.29 -23.74 -1.95
C SER A 170 -1.27 -22.87 -1.19
N TRP A 171 0.01 -23.08 -1.44
CA TRP A 171 1.11 -22.28 -0.89
C TRP A 171 1.11 -20.82 -1.40
N TRP A 172 0.39 -20.53 -2.50
CA TRP A 172 0.26 -19.20 -3.09
C TRP A 172 -0.92 -18.40 -2.54
N ALA A 173 -1.80 -19.03 -1.76
CA ALA A 173 -2.92 -18.35 -1.13
C ALA A 173 -2.44 -17.37 -0.07
N SER A 174 -3.04 -16.16 -0.03
CA SER A 174 -2.87 -15.23 1.08
C SER A 174 -3.58 -15.77 2.34
N THR A 175 -3.17 -15.29 3.51
CA THR A 175 -3.85 -15.61 4.76
C THR A 175 -4.88 -14.54 5.05
N GLU A 176 -6.16 -14.93 5.04
CA GLU A 176 -7.28 -14.09 5.45
C GLU A 176 -7.89 -14.67 6.73
N THR A 177 -8.20 -13.80 7.69
CA THR A 177 -8.88 -14.18 8.92
C THR A 177 -10.05 -13.24 9.14
N ASP A 178 -11.27 -13.76 8.99
CA ASP A 178 -12.50 -13.06 9.32
C ASP A 178 -13.03 -13.57 10.66
N GLU A 179 -12.81 -12.81 11.70
CA GLU A 179 -13.30 -13.13 13.05
C GLU A 179 -14.73 -12.60 13.29
N GLY A 180 -15.28 -11.81 12.36
CA GLY A 180 -16.66 -11.28 12.42
C GLY A 180 -16.97 -10.44 13.65
N GLY A 181 -15.98 -9.97 14.39
CA GLY A 181 -16.12 -9.32 15.68
C GLY A 181 -15.19 -8.13 15.92
N ALA A 182 -15.15 -7.69 17.18
CA ALA A 182 -14.25 -6.63 17.59
C ALA A 182 -12.78 -7.07 17.53
N LEU A 183 -11.89 -6.13 17.21
CA LEU A 183 -10.46 -6.37 17.20
C LEU A 183 -9.98 -6.90 18.56
N ALA A 184 -9.17 -7.96 18.54
CA ALA A 184 -8.56 -8.54 19.74
C ALA A 184 -7.05 -8.70 19.56
N LEU A 185 -6.28 -8.46 20.62
CA LEU A 185 -4.81 -8.64 20.59
C LEU A 185 -4.42 -10.09 20.30
N ALA A 186 -5.22 -11.06 20.77
CA ALA A 186 -4.98 -12.47 20.52
C ALA A 186 -5.11 -12.81 19.02
N THR A 187 -6.10 -12.27 18.33
CA THR A 187 -6.31 -12.45 16.89
C THR A 187 -5.14 -11.82 16.10
N MET A 188 -4.73 -10.61 16.48
CA MET A 188 -3.59 -9.96 15.85
C MET A 188 -2.30 -10.79 16.00
N ALA A 189 -2.04 -11.30 17.23
CA ALA A 189 -0.88 -12.16 17.49
C ALA A 189 -0.95 -13.48 16.72
N ASN A 190 -2.13 -14.07 16.59
CA ASN A 190 -2.32 -15.31 15.82
C ASN A 190 -2.04 -15.10 14.33
N VAL A 191 -2.60 -14.04 13.74
CA VAL A 191 -2.34 -13.70 12.33
C VAL A 191 -0.86 -13.41 12.11
N TYR A 192 -0.24 -12.60 12.98
CA TYR A 192 1.19 -12.30 12.91
C TYR A 192 2.04 -13.58 12.90
N ASN A 193 1.76 -14.52 13.81
CA ASN A 193 2.48 -15.78 13.89
C ASN A 193 2.22 -16.69 12.68
N THR A 194 0.99 -16.68 12.15
CA THR A 194 0.62 -17.51 10.99
C THR A 194 1.33 -17.06 9.71
N VAL A 195 1.51 -15.75 9.53
CA VAL A 195 2.16 -15.21 8.34
C VAL A 195 3.69 -15.09 8.48
N SER A 196 4.23 -15.34 9.67
CA SER A 196 5.67 -15.33 9.91
C SER A 196 6.29 -16.65 9.48
N VAL A 197 7.24 -16.62 8.53
CA VAL A 197 7.93 -17.80 8.03
C VAL A 197 9.44 -17.65 8.22
N GLY A 198 10.01 -18.44 9.11
CA GLY A 198 11.43 -18.38 9.42
C GLY A 198 11.87 -17.00 9.92
N ASN A 199 12.74 -16.35 9.17
CA ASN A 199 13.22 -14.98 9.48
C ASN A 199 12.35 -13.88 8.86
N ASP A 200 11.42 -14.24 7.98
CA ASP A 200 10.53 -13.28 7.34
C ASP A 200 9.31 -13.03 8.24
N GLN A 201 9.24 -11.83 8.77
CA GLN A 201 8.19 -11.40 9.68
C GLN A 201 7.52 -10.11 9.18
N PRO A 202 6.22 -9.93 9.43
CA PRO A 202 5.56 -8.68 9.12
C PRO A 202 6.19 -7.50 9.86
N THR A 203 6.52 -6.45 9.13
CA THR A 203 7.14 -5.24 9.68
C THR A 203 6.19 -4.06 9.75
N ILE A 204 5.08 -4.11 9.03
CA ILE A 204 4.11 -3.02 8.92
C ILE A 204 2.71 -3.59 9.13
N LEU A 205 1.95 -2.94 10.00
CA LEU A 205 0.51 -3.12 10.19
C LEU A 205 -0.19 -1.88 9.65
N ILE A 206 -1.16 -2.06 8.76
CA ILE A 206 -1.92 -0.98 8.16
C ILE A 206 -3.38 -1.20 8.42
N GLY A 207 -4.07 -0.17 8.84
CA GLY A 207 -5.50 -0.20 9.12
C GLY A 207 -6.14 1.17 8.93
N THR A 208 -7.45 1.21 9.00
CA THR A 208 -8.21 2.46 9.05
C THR A 208 -8.01 3.15 10.41
N GLN A 209 -8.35 4.43 10.50
CA GLN A 209 -8.32 5.17 11.77
C GLN A 209 -9.16 4.47 12.85
N ALA A 210 -10.33 3.96 12.51
CA ALA A 210 -11.19 3.24 13.46
C ALA A 210 -10.53 1.97 14.03
N VAL A 211 -9.76 1.23 13.21
CA VAL A 211 -8.99 0.06 13.66
C VAL A 211 -7.85 0.51 14.57
N TYR A 212 -7.18 1.61 14.26
CA TYR A 212 -6.12 2.18 15.11
C TYR A 212 -6.67 2.61 16.48
N GLU A 213 -7.79 3.32 16.53
CA GLU A 213 -8.46 3.72 17.76
C GLU A 213 -8.88 2.49 18.60
N SER A 214 -9.38 1.44 17.95
CA SER A 214 -9.71 0.18 18.61
C SER A 214 -8.46 -0.50 19.20
N TYR A 215 -7.36 -0.49 18.48
CA TYR A 215 -6.07 -1.02 18.96
C TYR A 215 -5.54 -0.23 20.16
N GLU A 216 -5.57 1.10 20.09
CA GLU A 216 -5.19 1.98 21.20
C GLU A 216 -6.03 1.71 22.45
N ALA A 217 -7.36 1.56 22.30
CA ALA A 217 -8.25 1.21 23.40
C ALA A 217 -7.89 -0.14 24.05
N LEU A 218 -7.44 -1.13 23.28
CA LEU A 218 -6.98 -2.42 23.80
C LEU A 218 -5.66 -2.33 24.58
N LEU A 219 -4.82 -1.35 24.27
CA LEU A 219 -3.53 -1.13 24.97
C LEU A 219 -3.69 -0.33 26.25
N GLN A 220 -4.70 0.54 26.35
CA GLN A 220 -4.90 1.39 27.54
C GLN A 220 -4.93 0.63 28.88
N PRO A 221 -5.55 -0.54 29.02
CA PRO A 221 -5.52 -1.31 30.25
C PRO A 221 -4.12 -1.79 30.67
N GLN A 222 -3.16 -1.82 29.71
CA GLN A 222 -1.79 -2.26 29.96
C GLN A 222 -0.85 -1.09 30.30
N LEU A 223 -1.26 0.14 29.99
CA LEU A 223 -0.54 1.37 30.34
C LEU A 223 -0.86 1.76 31.79
N ARG A 224 -0.29 1.02 32.75
CA ARG A 224 -0.31 1.43 34.15
C ARG A 224 0.88 2.34 34.42
N TYR A 225 0.65 3.63 34.36
CA TYR A 225 1.59 4.59 34.93
C TYR A 225 1.38 4.64 36.44
N SER A 226 2.27 4.03 37.20
CA SER A 226 2.34 4.23 38.62
C SER A 226 3.36 5.35 38.88
N ASP A 227 2.88 6.52 39.29
CA ASP A 227 3.74 7.50 39.94
C ASP A 227 4.08 6.96 41.32
N ALA A 228 5.38 6.69 41.55
CA ALA A 228 5.85 6.12 42.81
C ALA A 228 5.54 7.02 44.03
N GLY A 229 5.46 8.35 43.84
CA GLY A 229 5.10 9.28 44.90
C GLY A 229 3.62 9.24 45.29
N THR A 230 2.72 8.91 44.36
CA THR A 230 1.29 8.82 44.61
C THR A 230 0.89 7.41 45.05
N ALA A 231 1.63 6.38 44.65
CA ALA A 231 1.46 5.01 45.11
C ALA A 231 1.77 4.86 46.61
N ASP A 232 2.74 5.60 47.11
CA ASP A 232 3.12 5.65 48.52
C ASP A 232 2.01 6.28 49.42
N ALA A 233 1.12 7.11 48.81
CA ALA A 233 -0.06 7.68 49.44
C ALA A 233 -1.32 6.83 49.30
N GLY A 234 -1.27 5.63 48.71
CA GLY A 234 -2.37 4.70 48.56
C GLY A 234 -3.38 5.02 47.46
N PHE A 235 -3.05 5.95 46.53
CA PHE A 235 -3.89 6.30 45.40
C PHE A 235 -3.36 5.68 44.09
N GLN A 236 -4.27 5.11 43.29
CA GLN A 236 -3.95 4.73 41.91
C GLN A 236 -4.24 5.91 40.97
N ASN A 237 -3.21 6.47 40.38
CA ASN A 237 -3.33 7.55 39.42
C ASN A 237 -3.07 7.08 38.00
N LEU A 238 -3.98 7.44 37.08
CA LEU A 238 -3.79 7.37 35.63
C LEU A 238 -3.34 8.76 35.16
N LEU A 239 -2.14 8.85 34.65
CA LEU A 239 -1.68 10.02 33.90
C LEU A 239 -1.98 9.79 32.40
N TYR A 240 -2.72 10.74 31.83
CA TYR A 240 -2.93 10.84 30.37
C TYR A 240 -1.75 11.55 29.72
#